data_faf0d6991f45ace2739e97a8bc78f701
#
_entry.id   faf0d6991f45ace2739e97a8bc78f701
#
_cell.length_a   1.000
_cell.length_b   1.000
_cell.length_c   1.000
_cell.angle_alpha   90.00
_cell.angle_beta   90.00
_cell.angle_gamma   90.00
#
_symmetry.space_group_name_H-M   'P 1'
#
loop_
_entity.id
_entity.type
_entity.pdbx_description
1 polymer ?
#
loop_
_entity_poly.entity_id
_entity_poly.type
_entity_poly.pdbx_seq_one_letter_code
_entity_poly.pdbx_strand_id
1 'polypeptide(L)'
;FLISIFYIFFFCSNSFAFIEFKQSKDISSDTVAVRGINFNPDGTIMYITNRKTDTDGGDGEKGEVAQYSLSVPFDVSTATKSFTTQLVGDGGSVPQMKLPHAIEFKPDGTKIFVTTNKNPTSVYQYKLTTPWDTSTLEHETRYRVDIAGGTDYTQQVRALAFKPDGTRMFIGEKNSDQIREYILTIPFDLTSGVSLGS
;
A
#
# COMPACT_ATOMS: atom_id res chain seq x y z
N PHE A 1 21.26 -69.55 -13.15
CA PHE A 1 20.30 -68.45 -12.84
C PHE A 1 21.05 -67.29 -12.18
N LEU A 2 21.40 -66.23 -12.95
CA LEU A 2 21.96 -64.99 -12.40
C LEU A 2 20.80 -64.04 -12.10
N ILE A 3 20.62 -63.76 -10.83
CA ILE A 3 19.69 -62.71 -10.38
C ILE A 3 20.45 -61.37 -10.38
N SER A 4 20.14 -60.52 -11.35
CA SER A 4 20.67 -59.15 -11.44
C SER A 4 19.86 -58.27 -10.50
N ILE A 5 20.44 -57.88 -9.38
CA ILE A 5 19.82 -56.93 -8.44
C ILE A 5 20.05 -55.49 -8.97
N PHE A 6 19.00 -54.85 -9.47
CA PHE A 6 19.01 -53.44 -9.84
C PHE A 6 18.86 -52.58 -8.55
N TYR A 7 19.95 -51.95 -8.13
CA TYR A 7 19.91 -50.93 -7.12
C TYR A 7 19.40 -49.63 -7.75
N ILE A 8 18.15 -49.24 -7.45
CA ILE A 8 17.62 -47.91 -7.78
C ILE A 8 18.15 -46.96 -6.72
N PHE A 9 19.16 -46.15 -7.05
CA PHE A 9 19.57 -45.03 -6.24
C PHE A 9 18.54 -43.91 -6.39
N PHE A 10 17.69 -43.71 -5.37
CA PHE A 10 16.92 -42.47 -5.21
C PHE A 10 17.89 -41.34 -4.83
N PHE A 11 18.30 -40.55 -5.79
CA PHE A 11 18.89 -39.24 -5.48
C PHE A 11 17.79 -38.35 -4.94
N CYS A 12 17.70 -38.21 -3.62
CA CYS A 12 16.96 -37.14 -2.98
C CYS A 12 17.75 -35.86 -3.26
N SER A 13 17.37 -35.12 -4.30
CA SER A 13 17.90 -33.78 -4.53
C SER A 13 17.34 -32.89 -3.43
N ASN A 14 18.17 -32.56 -2.42
CA ASN A 14 17.89 -31.52 -1.48
C ASN A 14 17.86 -30.20 -2.26
N SER A 15 16.68 -29.77 -2.64
CA SER A 15 16.45 -28.43 -3.18
C SER A 15 16.60 -27.43 -2.03
N PHE A 16 17.76 -26.81 -1.90
CA PHE A 16 17.93 -25.68 -1.01
C PHE A 16 17.21 -24.48 -1.62
N ALA A 17 16.15 -24.00 -0.94
CA ALA A 17 15.56 -22.72 -1.28
C ALA A 17 16.54 -21.61 -0.87
N PHE A 18 16.90 -20.74 -1.80
CA PHE A 18 17.70 -19.56 -1.53
C PHE A 18 17.00 -18.32 -2.10
N ILE A 19 17.27 -17.16 -1.49
CA ILE A 19 16.78 -15.88 -1.99
C ILE A 19 17.76 -15.41 -3.06
N GLU A 20 17.23 -15.15 -4.25
CA GLU A 20 17.98 -14.62 -5.38
C GLU A 20 17.45 -13.24 -5.76
N PHE A 21 18.36 -12.28 -5.93
CA PHE A 21 18.00 -11.00 -6.56
C PHE A 21 17.65 -11.27 -8.03
N LYS A 22 16.41 -10.93 -8.42
CA LYS A 22 15.93 -11.22 -9.78
C LYS A 22 16.22 -10.04 -10.71
N GLN A 23 15.72 -8.86 -10.34
CA GLN A 23 15.79 -7.68 -11.20
C GLN A 23 15.39 -6.40 -10.47
N SER A 24 15.63 -5.25 -11.10
CA SER A 24 15.17 -3.95 -10.66
C SER A 24 14.62 -3.14 -11.83
N LYS A 25 13.82 -2.13 -11.51
CA LYS A 25 13.34 -1.11 -12.45
C LYS A 25 13.71 0.25 -11.89
N ASP A 26 14.43 1.04 -12.67
CA ASP A 26 14.66 2.46 -12.35
C ASP A 26 13.39 3.26 -12.73
N ILE A 27 12.82 3.94 -11.73
CA ILE A 27 11.66 4.83 -11.88
C ILE A 27 11.97 6.24 -11.37
N SER A 28 13.24 6.60 -11.25
CA SER A 28 13.69 7.91 -10.75
C SER A 28 13.18 9.08 -11.58
N SER A 29 12.91 8.87 -12.87
CA SER A 29 12.27 9.87 -13.73
C SER A 29 10.80 10.12 -13.39
N ASP A 30 10.15 9.19 -12.72
CA ASP A 30 8.71 9.17 -12.45
C ASP A 30 8.35 9.57 -11.03
N THR A 31 9.27 9.35 -10.09
CA THR A 31 9.02 9.50 -8.66
C THR A 31 10.19 10.20 -7.97
N VAL A 32 9.90 10.95 -6.92
CA VAL A 32 10.93 11.59 -6.08
C VAL A 32 11.30 10.70 -4.90
N ALA A 33 10.31 10.02 -4.32
CA ALA A 33 10.54 9.14 -3.18
C ALA A 33 9.47 8.05 -3.12
N VAL A 34 9.84 6.84 -3.51
CA VAL A 34 9.02 5.63 -3.35
C VAL A 34 8.79 5.36 -1.87
N ARG A 35 7.53 5.12 -1.47
CA ARG A 35 7.14 4.86 -0.08
C ARG A 35 6.43 3.54 0.10
N GLY A 36 5.40 3.28 -0.66
CA GLY A 36 4.64 2.04 -0.63
C GLY A 36 4.52 1.44 -2.02
N ILE A 37 4.36 0.14 -2.07
CA ILE A 37 4.13 -0.63 -3.30
C ILE A 37 2.99 -1.60 -3.06
N ASN A 38 2.14 -1.76 -4.07
CA ASN A 38 1.11 -2.79 -4.10
C ASN A 38 0.88 -3.26 -5.54
N PHE A 39 0.24 -4.41 -5.71
CA PHE A 39 -0.14 -4.97 -7.00
C PHE A 39 -1.62 -5.35 -6.99
N ASN A 40 -2.24 -5.36 -8.17
CA ASN A 40 -3.51 -6.03 -8.32
C ASN A 40 -3.31 -7.56 -8.24
N PRO A 41 -4.37 -8.37 -8.02
CA PRO A 41 -4.24 -9.80 -7.76
C PRO A 41 -3.55 -10.61 -8.85
N ASP A 42 -3.69 -10.20 -10.11
CA ASP A 42 -3.08 -10.90 -11.24
C ASP A 42 -1.67 -10.40 -11.59
N GLY A 43 -1.17 -9.36 -10.89
CA GLY A 43 0.16 -8.83 -11.06
C GLY A 43 0.38 -8.02 -12.33
N THR A 44 -0.68 -7.66 -13.07
CA THR A 44 -0.58 -6.89 -14.31
C THR A 44 -0.50 -5.39 -14.07
N ILE A 45 -0.85 -4.93 -12.86
CA ILE A 45 -0.79 -3.52 -12.45
C ILE A 45 -0.02 -3.39 -11.14
N MET A 46 0.91 -2.45 -11.11
CA MET A 46 1.68 -2.05 -9.93
C MET A 46 1.36 -0.61 -9.55
N TYR A 47 1.27 -0.37 -8.25
CA TYR A 47 0.99 0.95 -7.67
C TYR A 47 2.12 1.36 -6.74
N ILE A 48 2.53 2.61 -6.86
CA ILE A 48 3.58 3.21 -6.03
C ILE A 48 3.01 4.46 -5.38
N THR A 49 3.05 4.54 -4.05
CA THR A 49 2.86 5.82 -3.37
C THR A 49 4.15 6.62 -3.45
N ASN A 50 4.01 7.88 -3.83
CA ASN A 50 5.11 8.80 -4.06
C ASN A 50 4.86 10.13 -3.37
N ARG A 51 5.95 10.75 -2.93
CA ARG A 51 5.97 12.14 -2.52
C ARG A 51 6.52 13.00 -3.64
N LYS A 52 5.75 13.93 -4.15
CA LYS A 52 6.25 14.95 -5.04
C LYS A 52 6.69 16.17 -4.23
N THR A 53 7.92 16.63 -4.45
CA THR A 53 8.34 17.94 -3.95
C THR A 53 7.74 19.01 -4.83
N ASP A 54 7.07 20.00 -4.22
CA ASP A 54 6.58 21.16 -4.95
C ASP A 54 7.75 22.08 -5.28
N THR A 55 7.98 22.36 -6.56
CA THR A 55 8.99 23.30 -7.02
C THR A 55 8.55 24.77 -6.84
N ASP A 56 7.28 24.99 -6.49
CA ASP A 56 6.66 26.31 -6.46
C ASP A 56 6.74 27.02 -5.08
N GLY A 57 7.63 26.56 -4.20
CA GLY A 57 7.97 27.28 -2.94
C GLY A 57 6.93 27.19 -1.82
N GLY A 58 5.90 26.37 -1.97
CA GLY A 58 5.02 25.99 -0.86
C GLY A 58 5.64 24.89 0.02
N ASP A 59 5.09 24.62 1.20
CA ASP A 59 5.47 23.47 2.02
C ASP A 59 5.01 22.13 1.40
N GLY A 60 5.08 22.03 0.15
CA GLY A 60 4.61 21.35 -1.03
C GLY A 60 4.95 19.91 -1.12
N GLU A 61 4.63 19.11 -0.09
CA GLU A 61 4.74 17.65 -0.17
C GLU A 61 3.41 17.05 -0.62
N LYS A 62 3.21 17.01 -1.95
CA LYS A 62 2.01 16.42 -2.55
C LYS A 62 2.13 14.90 -2.56
N GLY A 63 1.13 14.20 -2.05
CA GLY A 63 1.02 12.74 -2.15
C GLY A 63 0.43 12.33 -3.49
N GLU A 64 1.03 11.33 -4.11
CA GLU A 64 0.59 10.78 -5.39
C GLU A 64 0.57 9.26 -5.35
N VAL A 65 -0.25 8.66 -6.21
CA VAL A 65 -0.15 7.25 -6.60
C VAL A 65 0.21 7.18 -8.07
N ALA A 66 1.35 6.58 -8.38
CA ALA A 66 1.73 6.25 -9.74
C ALA A 66 1.28 4.82 -10.05
N GLN A 67 0.61 4.64 -11.18
CA GLN A 67 0.14 3.35 -11.68
C GLN A 67 0.98 2.93 -12.89
N TYR A 68 1.41 1.67 -12.87
CA TYR A 68 2.21 1.04 -13.92
C TYR A 68 1.50 -0.20 -14.44
N SER A 69 1.50 -0.38 -15.75
CA SER A 69 1.11 -1.63 -16.41
C SER A 69 2.32 -2.53 -16.57
N LEU A 70 2.19 -3.82 -16.28
CA LEU A 70 3.21 -4.83 -16.47
C LEU A 70 2.80 -5.76 -17.61
N SER A 71 3.65 -5.88 -18.65
CA SER A 71 3.37 -6.79 -19.77
C SER A 71 3.58 -8.26 -19.39
N VAL A 72 4.36 -8.52 -18.36
CA VAL A 72 4.51 -9.83 -17.72
C VAL A 72 4.11 -9.69 -16.25
N PRO A 73 3.13 -10.45 -15.76
CA PRO A 73 2.66 -10.35 -14.39
C PRO A 73 3.79 -10.47 -13.36
N PHE A 74 3.80 -9.55 -12.37
CA PHE A 74 4.80 -9.45 -11.31
C PHE A 74 6.25 -9.26 -11.78
N ASP A 75 6.49 -9.02 -13.06
CA ASP A 75 7.82 -8.71 -13.60
C ASP A 75 8.03 -7.19 -13.67
N VAL A 76 8.67 -6.63 -12.64
CA VAL A 76 8.87 -5.18 -12.52
C VAL A 76 9.73 -4.58 -13.65
N SER A 77 10.56 -5.39 -14.33
CA SER A 77 11.35 -4.91 -15.47
C SER A 77 10.47 -4.49 -16.67
N THR A 78 9.28 -5.08 -16.77
CA THR A 78 8.30 -4.80 -17.84
C THR A 78 7.36 -3.64 -17.51
N ALA A 79 7.50 -3.03 -16.32
CA ALA A 79 6.62 -1.96 -15.87
C ALA A 79 6.73 -0.72 -16.76
N THR A 80 5.59 -0.23 -17.23
CA THR A 80 5.44 1.01 -17.97
C THR A 80 4.46 1.90 -17.26
N LYS A 81 4.85 3.14 -16.95
CA LYS A 81 3.97 4.08 -16.25
C LYS A 81 2.74 4.40 -17.11
N SER A 82 1.56 4.17 -16.54
CA SER A 82 0.28 4.51 -17.17
C SER A 82 -0.08 5.96 -16.88
N PHE A 83 -0.10 6.35 -15.62
CA PHE A 83 -0.39 7.72 -15.17
C PHE A 83 -0.01 7.90 -13.69
N THR A 84 -0.19 9.14 -13.21
CA THR A 84 -0.04 9.51 -11.80
C THR A 84 -1.28 10.26 -11.36
N THR A 85 -1.88 9.84 -10.24
CA THR A 85 -3.04 10.49 -9.64
C THR A 85 -2.65 11.16 -8.33
N GLN A 86 -3.05 12.42 -8.19
CA GLN A 86 -2.82 13.16 -6.96
C GLN A 86 -3.80 12.72 -5.87
N LEU A 87 -3.27 12.46 -4.68
CA LEU A 87 -4.08 12.14 -3.52
C LEU A 87 -4.62 13.43 -2.91
N VAL A 88 -5.94 13.59 -2.96
CA VAL A 88 -6.64 14.71 -2.34
C VAL A 88 -7.08 14.33 -0.93
N GLY A 89 -7.14 15.32 -0.04
CA GLY A 89 -7.59 15.14 1.34
C GLY A 89 -8.99 15.73 1.58
N ASP A 90 -9.35 15.88 2.86
CA ASP A 90 -10.66 16.45 3.26
C ASP A 90 -10.81 17.90 2.82
N GLY A 91 -11.74 18.15 1.97
CA GLY A 91 -12.45 19.37 1.62
C GLY A 91 -11.86 20.76 1.91
N GLY A 92 -12.26 21.70 1.10
CA GLY A 92 -11.85 23.10 1.11
C GLY A 92 -10.62 23.31 0.24
N SER A 93 -10.41 24.48 -0.29
CA SER A 93 -9.36 24.88 -1.24
C SER A 93 -8.07 24.03 -1.18
N VAL A 94 -8.16 22.78 -1.64
CA VAL A 94 -7.08 21.80 -1.85
C VAL A 94 -6.19 21.48 -0.64
N PRO A 95 -6.64 20.83 0.42
CA PRO A 95 -5.71 20.08 1.25
C PRO A 95 -5.37 18.76 0.52
N GLN A 96 -4.24 18.76 -0.13
CA GLN A 96 -3.66 17.54 -0.68
C GLN A 96 -3.19 16.65 0.47
N MET A 97 -3.37 15.34 0.32
CA MET A 97 -2.70 14.42 1.22
C MET A 97 -1.19 14.63 1.08
N LYS A 98 -0.51 14.76 2.19
CA LYS A 98 0.95 14.94 2.24
C LYS A 98 1.60 13.68 2.81
N LEU A 99 2.83 13.36 2.37
CA LEU A 99 3.63 12.26 2.89
C LEU A 99 2.91 10.90 2.94
N PRO A 100 2.42 10.38 1.80
CA PRO A 100 1.86 9.04 1.76
C PRO A 100 2.93 8.00 2.10
N HIS A 101 2.51 6.89 2.72
CA HIS A 101 3.37 5.76 3.02
C HIS A 101 2.79 4.45 2.49
N ALA A 102 2.14 3.65 3.33
CA ALA A 102 1.57 2.41 2.90
C ALA A 102 0.34 2.63 2.00
N ILE A 103 0.13 1.71 1.07
CA ILE A 103 -1.04 1.62 0.21
C ILE A 103 -1.59 0.19 0.26
N GLU A 104 -2.88 0.06 0.50
CA GLU A 104 -3.60 -1.20 0.50
C GLU A 104 -4.87 -1.10 -0.32
N PHE A 105 -5.25 -2.17 -0.98
CA PHE A 105 -6.49 -2.26 -1.73
C PHE A 105 -7.49 -3.16 -1.04
N LYS A 106 -8.79 -2.82 -1.19
CA LYS A 106 -9.85 -3.80 -1.01
C LYS A 106 -9.68 -4.89 -2.08
N PRO A 107 -9.88 -6.17 -1.76
CA PRO A 107 -9.60 -7.27 -2.69
C PRO A 107 -10.33 -7.23 -4.05
N ASP A 108 -11.43 -6.48 -4.15
CA ASP A 108 -12.16 -6.28 -5.41
C ASP A 108 -11.68 -5.04 -6.21
N GLY A 109 -10.68 -4.32 -5.70
CA GLY A 109 -10.13 -3.14 -6.35
C GLY A 109 -10.99 -1.88 -6.33
N THR A 110 -12.12 -1.90 -5.61
CA THR A 110 -13.06 -0.75 -5.57
C THR A 110 -12.66 0.34 -4.58
N LYS A 111 -11.76 0.04 -3.65
CA LYS A 111 -11.25 1.01 -2.65
C LYS A 111 -9.74 0.89 -2.49
N ILE A 112 -9.11 2.01 -2.17
CA ILE A 112 -7.73 2.07 -1.68
C ILE A 112 -7.66 2.79 -0.35
N PHE A 113 -6.68 2.37 0.45
CA PHE A 113 -6.36 2.94 1.74
C PHE A 113 -4.90 3.38 1.72
N VAL A 114 -4.65 4.64 2.09
CA VAL A 114 -3.29 5.20 2.08
C VAL A 114 -3.01 5.85 3.42
N THR A 115 -1.89 5.50 4.04
CA THR A 115 -1.46 6.14 5.27
C THR A 115 -0.69 7.42 4.98
N THR A 116 -0.84 8.42 5.84
CA THR A 116 0.01 9.62 5.84
C THR A 116 0.79 9.70 7.15
N ASN A 117 1.99 10.23 7.04
CA ASN A 117 2.84 10.52 8.19
C ASN A 117 2.84 12.04 8.53
N LYS A 118 2.03 12.84 7.86
CA LYS A 118 1.86 14.27 8.18
C LYS A 118 0.81 14.43 9.28
N ASN A 119 1.08 15.33 10.20
CA ASN A 119 0.13 15.69 11.26
C ASN A 119 -1.14 16.38 10.68
N PRO A 120 -2.34 15.90 11.03
CA PRO A 120 -2.62 14.69 11.81
C PRO A 120 -2.39 13.41 11.01
N THR A 121 -1.68 12.45 11.62
CA THR A 121 -1.47 11.13 11.03
C THR A 121 -2.81 10.42 10.82
N SER A 122 -3.01 9.88 9.64
CA SER A 122 -4.33 9.37 9.23
C SER A 122 -4.21 8.22 8.24
N VAL A 123 -5.28 7.43 8.16
CA VAL A 123 -5.55 6.53 7.06
C VAL A 123 -6.63 7.16 6.19
N TYR A 124 -6.34 7.39 4.93
CA TYR A 124 -7.28 7.92 3.94
C TYR A 124 -7.92 6.76 3.18
N GLN A 125 -9.21 6.85 2.96
CA GLN A 125 -9.98 5.94 2.14
C GLN A 125 -10.46 6.67 0.90
N TYR A 126 -10.22 6.03 -0.25
CA TYR A 126 -10.70 6.46 -1.54
C TYR A 126 -11.49 5.34 -2.18
N LYS A 127 -12.54 5.68 -2.91
CA LYS A 127 -13.21 4.75 -3.83
C LYS A 127 -12.65 4.90 -5.23
N LEU A 128 -12.73 3.82 -6.00
CA LEU A 128 -12.45 3.81 -7.42
C LEU A 128 -13.75 3.45 -8.15
N THR A 129 -14.20 4.32 -9.07
CA THR A 129 -15.40 4.05 -9.87
C THR A 129 -15.16 2.95 -10.91
N THR A 130 -13.91 2.77 -11.32
CA THR A 130 -13.43 1.62 -12.09
C THR A 130 -12.45 0.84 -11.21
N PRO A 131 -12.72 -0.44 -10.88
CA PRO A 131 -11.82 -1.24 -10.07
C PRO A 131 -10.38 -1.24 -10.62
N TRP A 132 -9.41 -1.09 -9.71
CA TRP A 132 -7.97 -1.10 -10.02
C TRP A 132 -7.47 0.07 -10.88
N ASP A 133 -8.33 1.04 -11.21
CA ASP A 133 -7.96 2.23 -11.98
C ASP A 133 -7.90 3.46 -11.08
N THR A 134 -6.68 3.84 -10.67
CA THR A 134 -6.47 4.98 -9.78
C THR A 134 -6.73 6.33 -10.44
N SER A 135 -6.93 6.41 -11.77
CA SER A 135 -7.39 7.64 -12.43
C SER A 135 -8.82 8.02 -12.05
N THR A 136 -9.60 7.02 -11.59
CA THR A 136 -11.00 7.18 -11.16
C THR A 136 -11.16 7.38 -9.65
N LEU A 137 -10.07 7.69 -8.96
CA LEU A 137 -10.00 7.84 -7.52
C LEU A 137 -10.80 9.05 -7.03
N GLU A 138 -11.66 8.81 -6.06
CA GLU A 138 -12.42 9.84 -5.35
C GLU A 138 -12.24 9.69 -3.83
N HIS A 139 -11.93 10.79 -3.14
CA HIS A 139 -11.82 10.78 -1.69
C HIS A 139 -13.18 10.51 -1.04
N GLU A 140 -13.23 9.56 -0.09
CA GLU A 140 -14.46 9.27 0.67
C GLU A 140 -14.35 9.78 2.11
N THR A 141 -13.28 9.41 2.80
CA THR A 141 -13.08 9.78 4.21
C THR A 141 -11.62 9.62 4.62
N ARG A 142 -11.31 10.11 5.82
CA ARG A 142 -10.07 9.75 6.51
C ARG A 142 -10.38 9.35 7.96
N TYR A 143 -9.64 8.39 8.45
CA TYR A 143 -9.58 8.06 9.86
C TYR A 143 -8.31 8.65 10.47
N ARG A 144 -8.47 9.55 11.45
CA ARG A 144 -7.34 10.08 12.20
C ARG A 144 -6.88 9.03 13.20
N VAL A 145 -5.61 8.68 13.12
CA VAL A 145 -4.98 7.79 14.09
C VAL A 145 -4.65 8.60 15.34
N ASP A 146 -5.70 8.96 16.08
CA ASP A 146 -5.53 9.66 17.34
C ASP A 146 -5.27 8.63 18.44
N ILE A 147 -4.30 8.94 19.28
CA ILE A 147 -4.06 8.19 20.50
C ILE A 147 -5.27 8.43 21.41
N ALA A 148 -5.89 7.37 21.90
CA ALA A 148 -6.91 7.47 22.91
C ALA A 148 -6.34 8.27 24.11
N GLY A 149 -6.77 9.52 24.25
CA GLY A 149 -6.45 10.39 25.40
C GLY A 149 -5.24 11.32 25.25
N GLY A 150 -4.58 11.43 24.09
CA GLY A 150 -3.40 12.29 23.95
C GLY A 150 -3.43 13.22 22.72
N THR A 151 -2.90 14.43 22.89
CA THR A 151 -2.64 15.40 21.81
C THR A 151 -1.32 15.15 21.09
N ASP A 152 -0.78 13.93 21.19
CA ASP A 152 0.52 13.64 20.60
C ASP A 152 0.40 13.31 19.10
N TYR A 153 0.51 14.37 18.32
CA TYR A 153 0.53 14.32 16.86
C TYR A 153 1.86 13.82 16.28
N THR A 154 2.76 13.26 17.10
CA THR A 154 4.11 12.87 16.67
C THR A 154 4.17 11.46 16.10
N GLN A 155 3.10 10.67 16.20
CA GLN A 155 3.06 9.30 15.72
C GLN A 155 3.15 9.27 14.19
N GLN A 156 4.00 8.39 13.67
CA GLN A 156 4.21 8.22 12.24
C GLN A 156 3.72 6.83 11.83
N VAL A 157 2.55 6.76 11.18
CA VAL A 157 2.07 5.49 10.60
C VAL A 157 2.89 5.15 9.37
N ARG A 158 3.51 3.97 9.39
CA ARG A 158 4.39 3.46 8.34
C ARG A 158 3.83 2.24 7.63
N ALA A 159 3.07 1.42 8.35
CA ALA A 159 2.52 0.18 7.84
C ALA A 159 1.01 0.17 7.96
N LEU A 160 0.38 -0.53 7.04
CA LEU A 160 -1.06 -0.76 6.99
C LEU A 160 -1.29 -2.18 6.49
N ALA A 161 -2.21 -2.87 7.10
CA ALA A 161 -2.70 -4.16 6.63
C ALA A 161 -4.16 -4.33 7.04
N PHE A 162 -4.90 -5.12 6.27
CA PHE A 162 -6.24 -5.55 6.63
C PHE A 162 -6.27 -7.06 6.82
N LYS A 163 -7.14 -7.52 7.73
CA LYS A 163 -7.56 -8.92 7.72
C LYS A 163 -8.22 -9.21 6.37
N PRO A 164 -8.04 -10.41 5.77
CA PRO A 164 -8.57 -10.70 4.43
C PRO A 164 -10.08 -10.48 4.26
N ASP A 165 -10.86 -10.60 5.33
CA ASP A 165 -12.31 -10.32 5.31
C ASP A 165 -12.63 -8.82 5.53
N GLY A 166 -11.64 -7.96 5.74
CA GLY A 166 -11.79 -6.53 5.94
C GLY A 166 -12.38 -6.09 7.26
N THR A 167 -12.64 -7.00 8.20
CA THR A 167 -13.24 -6.67 9.52
C THR A 167 -12.26 -6.03 10.49
N ARG A 168 -10.97 -6.09 10.18
CA ARG A 168 -9.90 -5.51 11.02
C ARG A 168 -8.86 -4.79 10.17
N MET A 169 -8.38 -3.68 10.72
CA MET A 169 -7.29 -2.89 10.18
C MET A 169 -6.14 -2.88 11.21
N PHE A 170 -4.93 -3.09 10.73
CA PHE A 170 -3.71 -3.03 11.53
C PHE A 170 -2.84 -1.90 11.02
N ILE A 171 -2.29 -1.11 11.93
CA ILE A 171 -1.33 -0.06 11.62
C ILE A 171 -0.06 -0.22 12.45
N GLY A 172 1.08 0.03 11.83
CA GLY A 172 2.37 0.08 12.51
C GLY A 172 2.84 1.53 12.67
N GLU A 173 3.17 1.90 13.90
CA GLU A 173 3.65 3.23 14.27
C GLU A 173 5.15 3.23 14.54
N LYS A 174 5.87 4.17 13.94
CA LYS A 174 7.32 4.25 14.08
C LYS A 174 7.77 4.79 15.44
N ASN A 175 7.12 5.84 15.95
CA ASN A 175 7.65 6.57 17.11
C ASN A 175 7.26 5.94 18.45
N SER A 176 6.22 5.13 18.48
CA SER A 176 5.78 4.39 19.66
C SER A 176 6.18 2.92 19.64
N ASP A 177 6.70 2.44 18.49
CA ASP A 177 6.99 1.01 18.25
C ASP A 177 5.76 0.12 18.53
N GLN A 178 4.55 0.63 18.24
CA GLN A 178 3.29 -0.07 18.49
C GLN A 178 2.66 -0.57 17.19
N ILE A 179 1.99 -1.70 17.31
CA ILE A 179 1.01 -2.17 16.33
C ILE A 179 -0.36 -1.96 16.94
N ARG A 180 -1.24 -1.25 16.22
CA ARG A 180 -2.62 -1.01 16.63
C ARG A 180 -3.57 -1.82 15.77
N GLU A 181 -4.56 -2.39 16.41
CA GLU A 181 -5.65 -3.11 15.79
C GLU A 181 -6.95 -2.31 15.92
N TYR A 182 -7.69 -2.20 14.83
CA TYR A 182 -8.98 -1.54 14.76
C TYR A 182 -10.03 -2.49 14.21
N ILE A 183 -11.20 -2.49 14.84
CA ILE A 183 -12.37 -3.25 14.37
C ILE A 183 -13.19 -2.34 13.46
N LEU A 184 -13.51 -2.83 12.27
CA LEU A 184 -14.37 -2.14 11.31
C LEU A 184 -15.78 -2.69 11.38
N THR A 185 -16.78 -1.83 11.60
CA THR A 185 -18.19 -2.23 11.67
C THR A 185 -18.69 -2.74 10.33
N ILE A 186 -18.23 -2.12 9.24
CA ILE A 186 -18.44 -2.58 7.86
C ILE A 186 -17.07 -2.92 7.28
N PRO A 187 -16.89 -4.13 6.72
CA PRO A 187 -15.61 -4.54 6.16
C PRO A 187 -15.07 -3.55 5.11
N PHE A 188 -13.79 -3.21 5.23
CA PHE A 188 -13.11 -2.26 4.33
C PHE A 188 -13.82 -0.90 4.23
N ASP A 189 -14.40 -0.40 5.35
CA ASP A 189 -15.10 0.87 5.34
C ASP A 189 -14.82 1.71 6.59
N LEU A 190 -14.06 2.79 6.41
CA LEU A 190 -13.73 3.73 7.48
C LEU A 190 -14.83 4.78 7.72
N THR A 191 -15.86 4.87 6.84
CA THR A 191 -16.97 5.82 7.00
C THR A 191 -17.94 5.39 8.09
N SER A 192 -18.03 4.08 8.35
CA SER A 192 -18.97 3.47 9.30
C SER A 192 -18.56 3.58 10.77
N GLY A 193 -17.43 4.23 11.03
CA GLY A 193 -16.85 4.28 12.36
C GLY A 193 -15.91 3.13 12.65
N VAL A 194 -14.82 3.46 13.32
CA VAL A 194 -13.80 2.51 13.79
C VAL A 194 -13.93 2.41 15.29
N SER A 195 -14.19 1.22 15.81
CA SER A 195 -14.20 1.03 17.26
C SER A 195 -12.81 0.62 17.74
N LEU A 196 -12.34 1.26 18.79
CA LEU A 196 -11.14 0.82 19.49
C LEU A 196 -11.48 -0.49 20.19
N GLY A 197 -10.73 -1.55 19.90
CA GLY A 197 -10.81 -2.78 20.67
C GLY A 197 -10.43 -2.49 22.13
N SER A 198 -11.21 -3.00 23.06
CA SER A 198 -10.92 -2.94 24.50
C SER A 198 -9.88 -3.99 24.88
#